data_0cc5aa8b6e2b4141371dd1b51f291589
#
_entry.id   0cc5aa8b6e2b4141371dd1b51f291589
#
_cell.length_a   1.000
_cell.length_b   1.000
_cell.length_c   1.000
_cell.angle_alpha   90.00
_cell.angle_beta   90.00
_cell.angle_gamma   90.00
#
_symmetry.space_group_name_H-M   'P 1'
#
loop_
_entity.id
_entity.type
_entity.pdbx_description
1 polymer ?
#
loop_
_entity_poly.entity_id
_entity_poly.type
_entity_poly.pdbx_seq_one_letter_code
_entity_poly.pdbx_strand_id
1 'polypeptide(L)'
;VSHLQHLLILEQVLAIENDPNFNGGDYYNGEAPARGLALARMISHKTFISLRTIQRRARREIIRQKEEQLSWYQIESPLESYMLHQGNKFVTRFDANTYLRILDVWQKFDILKQVGSDSHADTFARCKHQKYLVFSISSDVCFYPDQQRQLVSQLQDAGVNTMYITVHSEKGHDSFL
;
A
#
# COMPACT_ATOMS: atom_id res chain seq x y z
N VAL A 1 -2.41 5.00 10.92
CA VAL A 1 -1.25 4.60 10.09
C VAL A 1 -0.12 4.18 11.03
N SER A 2 0.48 2.99 10.84
CA SER A 2 1.60 2.52 11.67
C SER A 2 2.91 3.29 11.35
N HIS A 3 3.90 3.21 12.25
CA HIS A 3 5.21 3.83 12.01
C HIS A 3 5.88 3.32 10.73
N LEU A 4 5.79 2.01 10.45
CA LEU A 4 6.33 1.46 9.21
C LEU A 4 5.61 1.96 7.98
N GLN A 5 4.28 2.10 8.03
CA GLN A 5 3.51 2.68 6.92
C GLN A 5 3.89 4.14 6.67
N HIS A 6 4.16 4.95 7.72
CA HIS A 6 4.68 6.30 7.56
C HIS A 6 6.03 6.33 6.83
N LEU A 7 6.96 5.44 7.18
CA LEU A 7 8.25 5.33 6.50
C LEU A 7 8.08 4.94 5.03
N LEU A 8 7.27 3.92 4.76
CA LEU A 8 7.00 3.47 3.39
C LEU A 8 6.31 4.55 2.55
N ILE A 9 5.44 5.36 3.15
CA ILE A 9 4.82 6.51 2.46
C ILE A 9 5.87 7.56 2.13
N LEU A 10 6.74 7.90 3.08
CA LEU A 10 7.84 8.84 2.86
C LEU A 10 8.75 8.39 1.70
N GLU A 11 9.15 7.13 1.67
CA GLU A 11 9.97 6.57 0.59
C GLU A 11 9.28 6.69 -0.78
N GLN A 12 7.98 6.45 -0.85
CA GLN A 12 7.21 6.56 -2.08
C GLN A 12 7.08 8.02 -2.54
N VAL A 13 6.85 8.96 -1.62
CA VAL A 13 6.81 10.39 -1.91
C VAL A 13 8.17 10.84 -2.45
N LEU A 14 9.26 10.51 -1.76
CA LEU A 14 10.61 10.85 -2.19
C LEU A 14 10.96 10.25 -3.56
N ALA A 15 10.52 9.02 -3.84
CA ALA A 15 10.74 8.39 -5.14
C ALA A 15 10.13 9.20 -6.29
N ILE A 16 8.93 9.75 -6.10
CA ILE A 16 8.24 10.53 -7.11
C ILE A 16 8.81 11.96 -7.19
N GLU A 17 9.00 12.62 -6.04
CA GLU A 17 9.45 14.02 -6.01
C GLU A 17 10.90 14.20 -6.51
N ASN A 18 11.74 13.17 -6.36
CA ASN A 18 13.11 13.17 -6.89
C ASN A 18 13.22 12.73 -8.35
N ASP A 19 12.12 12.37 -9.00
CA ASP A 19 12.14 12.11 -10.44
C ASP A 19 12.37 13.44 -11.19
N PRO A 20 13.37 13.51 -12.10
CA PRO A 20 13.65 14.73 -12.85
C PRO A 20 12.46 15.32 -13.60
N ASN A 21 11.52 14.47 -13.99
CA ASN A 21 10.35 14.88 -14.76
C ASN A 21 9.16 15.28 -13.86
N PHE A 22 9.28 15.21 -12.53
CA PHE A 22 8.19 15.57 -11.64
C PHE A 22 7.83 17.05 -11.68
N ASN A 23 8.83 17.91 -11.80
CA ASN A 23 8.67 19.37 -11.97
C ASN A 23 7.67 19.99 -10.98
N GLY A 24 7.76 19.62 -9.68
CA GLY A 24 6.83 20.11 -8.65
C GLY A 24 5.36 19.75 -8.89
N GLY A 25 5.09 18.74 -9.70
CA GLY A 25 3.75 18.29 -10.09
C GLY A 25 3.22 18.89 -11.39
N ASP A 26 3.96 19.82 -12.02
CA ASP A 26 3.60 20.44 -13.30
C ASP A 26 4.33 19.76 -14.47
N TYR A 27 3.92 18.54 -14.81
CA TYR A 27 4.52 17.70 -15.88
C TYR A 27 3.56 17.36 -17.02
N TYR A 28 2.31 17.80 -16.98
CA TYR A 28 1.29 17.38 -17.96
C TYR A 28 1.55 17.84 -19.40
N ASN A 29 2.40 18.86 -19.58
CA ASN A 29 2.83 19.33 -20.91
C ASN A 29 4.20 18.77 -21.34
N GLY A 30 4.77 17.83 -20.58
CA GLY A 30 6.07 17.23 -20.80
C GLY A 30 6.07 15.73 -20.56
N GLU A 31 7.21 15.20 -20.11
CA GLU A 31 7.34 13.79 -19.74
C GLU A 31 6.89 13.57 -18.29
N ALA A 32 6.06 12.55 -18.08
CA ALA A 32 5.63 12.18 -16.73
C ALA A 32 6.78 11.57 -15.90
N PRO A 33 6.75 11.69 -14.56
CA PRO A 33 7.75 11.13 -13.65
C PRO A 33 7.61 9.60 -13.54
N ALA A 34 7.85 8.92 -14.65
CA ALA A 34 7.59 7.50 -14.82
C ALA A 34 8.49 6.63 -13.93
N ARG A 35 9.77 7.01 -13.78
CA ARG A 35 10.75 6.25 -12.98
C ARG A 35 10.43 6.35 -11.49
N GLY A 36 10.10 7.54 -11.02
CA GLY A 36 9.69 7.77 -9.63
C GLY A 36 8.41 7.04 -9.29
N LEU A 37 7.40 7.12 -10.16
CA LEU A 37 6.13 6.41 -9.96
C LEU A 37 6.30 4.89 -9.99
N ALA A 38 7.14 4.36 -10.89
CA ALA A 38 7.47 2.94 -10.94
C ALA A 38 8.14 2.48 -9.64
N LEU A 39 9.11 3.24 -9.13
CA LEU A 39 9.79 2.94 -7.86
C LEU A 39 8.82 2.99 -6.68
N ALA A 40 7.96 4.03 -6.59
CA ALA A 40 6.92 4.12 -5.57
C ALA A 40 5.99 2.90 -5.59
N ARG A 41 5.59 2.44 -6.79
CA ARG A 41 4.82 1.20 -6.96
C ARG A 41 5.56 -0.04 -6.48
N MET A 42 6.85 -0.17 -6.77
CA MET A 42 7.67 -1.29 -6.28
C MET A 42 7.76 -1.31 -4.75
N ILE A 43 7.86 -0.16 -4.11
CA ILE A 43 7.85 -0.03 -2.64
C ILE A 43 6.53 -0.54 -2.07
N SER A 44 5.40 -0.03 -2.57
CA SER A 44 4.07 -0.42 -2.10
C SER A 44 3.71 -1.87 -2.42
N HIS A 45 4.16 -2.40 -3.56
CA HIS A 45 3.81 -3.76 -4.01
C HIS A 45 4.24 -4.84 -3.02
N LYS A 46 5.34 -4.61 -2.29
CA LYS A 46 5.84 -5.51 -1.24
C LYS A 46 4.91 -5.63 -0.03
N THR A 47 4.01 -4.68 0.16
CA THR A 47 3.01 -4.73 1.25
C THR A 47 1.71 -5.40 0.85
N PHE A 48 1.37 -5.40 -0.45
CA PHE A 48 0.12 -6.00 -0.95
C PHE A 48 0.22 -7.50 -1.17
N ILE A 49 1.39 -7.98 -1.57
CA ILE A 49 1.60 -9.39 -1.90
C ILE A 49 2.74 -9.94 -1.05
N SER A 50 2.56 -11.12 -0.46
CA SER A 50 3.60 -11.77 0.33
C SER A 50 4.84 -12.09 -0.52
N LEU A 51 6.01 -12.06 0.10
CA LEU A 51 7.28 -12.41 -0.55
C LEU A 51 7.20 -13.80 -1.21
N ARG A 52 6.58 -14.77 -0.56
CA ARG A 52 6.39 -16.13 -1.11
C ARG A 52 5.58 -16.12 -2.42
N THR A 53 4.53 -15.30 -2.48
CA THR A 53 3.74 -15.15 -3.71
C THR A 53 4.52 -14.42 -4.79
N ILE A 54 5.29 -13.38 -4.44
CA ILE A 54 6.18 -12.70 -5.39
C ILE A 54 7.20 -13.69 -5.97
N GLN A 55 7.85 -14.49 -5.13
CA GLN A 55 8.81 -15.52 -5.57
C GLN A 55 8.19 -16.56 -6.50
N ARG A 56 6.96 -17.00 -6.23
CA ARG A 56 6.24 -17.93 -7.12
C ARG A 56 5.89 -17.31 -8.47
N ARG A 57 5.47 -16.07 -8.48
CA ARG A 57 5.15 -15.32 -9.71
C ARG A 57 6.41 -15.04 -10.52
N ALA A 58 7.49 -14.62 -9.88
CA ALA A 58 8.77 -14.34 -10.51
C ALA A 58 9.38 -15.56 -11.23
N ARG A 59 9.16 -16.77 -10.73
CA ARG A 59 9.63 -18.01 -11.39
C ARG A 59 8.90 -18.34 -12.70
N ARG A 60 7.71 -17.77 -12.90
CA ARG A 60 6.86 -18.01 -14.08
C ARG A 60 7.00 -16.93 -15.13
N GLU A 61 7.62 -15.81 -14.79
CA GLU A 61 7.79 -14.68 -15.70
C GLU A 61 9.17 -14.74 -16.35
N ILE A 62 9.21 -14.45 -17.65
CA ILE A 62 10.44 -14.38 -18.42
C ILE A 62 11.19 -13.12 -18.02
N ILE A 63 12.50 -13.24 -17.76
CA ILE A 63 13.38 -12.09 -17.58
C ILE A 63 13.42 -11.32 -18.90
N ARG A 64 12.90 -10.10 -18.89
CA ARG A 64 12.92 -9.22 -20.06
C ARG A 64 14.19 -8.37 -20.00
N GLN A 65 15.26 -8.88 -20.58
CA GLN A 65 16.60 -8.23 -20.58
C GLN A 65 16.65 -6.88 -21.28
N LYS A 66 15.62 -6.49 -22.04
CA LYS A 66 15.64 -5.27 -22.87
C LYS A 66 14.94 -4.06 -22.25
N GLU A 67 14.23 -4.22 -21.15
CA GLU A 67 13.31 -3.16 -20.70
C GLU A 67 13.95 -2.14 -19.75
N GLU A 68 15.09 -2.43 -19.09
CA GLU A 68 15.73 -1.43 -18.24
C GLU A 68 17.25 -1.63 -18.15
N GLN A 69 17.96 -0.70 -18.72
CA GLN A 69 19.38 -0.55 -18.46
C GLN A 69 19.56 0.41 -17.27
N LEU A 70 19.78 -0.16 -16.10
CA LEU A 70 20.40 0.58 -15.02
C LEU A 70 21.86 0.81 -15.40
N SER A 71 22.36 2.04 -15.26
CA SER A 71 23.70 2.39 -15.74
C SER A 71 24.84 1.65 -15.04
N TRP A 72 24.60 1.18 -13.84
CA TRP A 72 25.59 0.53 -12.99
C TRP A 72 25.23 -0.90 -12.59
N TYR A 73 23.94 -1.20 -12.38
CA TYR A 73 23.48 -2.48 -11.86
C TYR A 73 22.85 -3.32 -12.96
N GLN A 74 23.25 -4.59 -13.05
CA GLN A 74 22.65 -5.56 -13.97
C GLN A 74 21.60 -6.38 -13.22
N ILE A 75 20.44 -6.51 -13.83
CA ILE A 75 19.34 -7.32 -13.32
C ILE A 75 19.61 -8.77 -13.71
N GLU A 76 19.84 -9.60 -12.70
CA GLU A 76 20.14 -11.01 -12.88
C GLU A 76 19.05 -11.92 -12.29
N SER A 77 18.27 -11.40 -11.35
CA SER A 77 17.26 -12.16 -10.63
C SER A 77 15.88 -12.07 -11.29
N PRO A 78 15.16 -13.20 -11.48
CA PRO A 78 13.75 -13.18 -11.88
C PRO A 78 12.87 -12.33 -10.96
N LEU A 79 13.24 -12.23 -9.68
CA LEU A 79 12.53 -11.43 -8.70
C LEU A 79 12.64 -9.92 -8.98
N GLU A 80 13.84 -9.46 -9.33
CA GLU A 80 14.11 -8.07 -9.71
C GLU A 80 13.37 -7.71 -11.00
N SER A 81 13.46 -8.56 -12.02
CA SER A 81 12.73 -8.40 -13.28
C SER A 81 11.22 -8.33 -13.06
N TYR A 82 10.67 -9.19 -12.20
CA TYR A 82 9.25 -9.14 -11.83
C TYR A 82 8.87 -7.80 -11.21
N MET A 83 9.65 -7.32 -10.24
CA MET A 83 9.36 -6.07 -9.53
C MET A 83 9.40 -4.87 -10.47
N LEU A 84 10.40 -4.78 -11.34
CA LEU A 84 10.50 -3.73 -12.35
C LEU A 84 9.33 -3.77 -13.33
N HIS A 85 8.97 -4.97 -13.81
CA HIS A 85 7.80 -5.12 -14.66
C HIS A 85 6.51 -4.63 -13.98
N GLN A 86 6.29 -4.91 -12.69
CA GLN A 86 5.13 -4.41 -11.96
C GLN A 86 5.14 -2.89 -11.80
N GLY A 87 6.31 -2.28 -11.56
CA GLY A 87 6.48 -0.84 -11.54
C GLY A 87 6.12 -0.19 -12.88
N ASN A 88 6.73 -0.66 -13.96
CA ASN A 88 6.53 -0.12 -15.32
C ASN A 88 5.10 -0.31 -15.82
N LYS A 89 4.49 -1.47 -15.56
CA LYS A 89 3.09 -1.71 -15.87
C LYS A 89 2.15 -0.75 -15.15
N PHE A 90 2.49 -0.31 -13.95
CA PHE A 90 1.67 0.62 -13.18
C PHE A 90 1.67 2.03 -13.77
N VAL A 91 2.82 2.50 -14.25
CA VAL A 91 3.01 3.83 -14.86
C VAL A 91 2.08 4.07 -16.05
N THR A 92 1.78 3.04 -16.83
CA THR A 92 0.92 3.18 -18.02
C THR A 92 -0.54 3.44 -17.71
N ARG A 93 -0.96 3.33 -16.45
CA ARG A 93 -2.37 3.41 -16.02
C ARG A 93 -2.61 4.28 -14.80
N PHE A 94 -1.58 4.91 -14.26
CA PHE A 94 -1.72 5.71 -13.05
C PHE A 94 -0.93 7.00 -13.13
N ASP A 95 -1.49 8.05 -12.56
CA ASP A 95 -0.90 9.39 -12.52
C ASP A 95 -0.16 9.64 -11.21
N ALA A 96 1.02 10.27 -11.27
CA ALA A 96 1.86 10.50 -10.10
C ALA A 96 1.25 11.49 -9.11
N ASN A 97 0.64 12.57 -9.57
CA ASN A 97 -0.04 13.53 -8.69
C ASN A 97 -1.23 12.89 -7.97
N THR A 98 -2.00 12.06 -8.69
CA THR A 98 -3.08 11.27 -8.08
C THR A 98 -2.55 10.31 -7.03
N TYR A 99 -1.42 9.65 -7.30
CA TYR A 99 -0.78 8.75 -6.35
C TYR A 99 -0.37 9.48 -5.07
N LEU A 100 0.33 10.61 -5.20
CA LEU A 100 0.74 11.44 -4.07
C LEU A 100 -0.46 11.94 -3.27
N ARG A 101 -1.55 12.34 -3.94
CA ARG A 101 -2.77 12.79 -3.27
C ARG A 101 -3.44 11.68 -2.45
N ILE A 102 -3.45 10.45 -2.96
CA ILE A 102 -3.98 9.29 -2.22
C ILE A 102 -3.12 9.02 -0.98
N LEU A 103 -1.80 9.07 -1.10
CA LEU A 103 -0.89 8.91 0.04
C LEU A 103 -1.10 9.99 1.10
N ASP A 104 -1.27 11.25 0.68
CA ASP A 104 -1.51 12.38 1.58
C ASP A 104 -2.82 12.22 2.36
N VAL A 105 -3.91 11.87 1.67
CA VAL A 105 -5.21 11.60 2.31
C VAL A 105 -5.12 10.44 3.30
N TRP A 106 -4.46 9.36 2.91
CA TRP A 106 -4.29 8.19 3.78
C TRP A 106 -3.48 8.53 5.04
N GLN A 107 -2.37 9.24 4.87
CA GLN A 107 -1.48 9.61 5.97
C GLN A 107 -2.16 10.57 6.97
N LYS A 108 -2.98 11.49 6.48
CA LYS A 108 -3.67 12.51 7.28
C LYS A 108 -5.01 12.06 7.86
N PHE A 109 -5.51 10.89 7.45
CA PHE A 109 -6.78 10.40 7.96
C PHE A 109 -6.71 10.11 9.46
N ASP A 110 -7.56 10.80 10.21
CA ASP A 110 -7.73 10.66 11.66
C ASP A 110 -9.22 10.73 11.99
N ILE A 111 -9.78 9.58 12.36
CA ILE A 111 -11.22 9.48 12.60
C ILE A 111 -11.66 10.39 13.76
N LEU A 112 -10.84 10.55 14.81
CA LEU A 112 -11.22 11.38 15.97
C LEU A 112 -11.34 12.84 15.55
N LYS A 113 -10.38 13.35 14.79
CA LYS A 113 -10.42 14.70 14.22
C LYS A 113 -11.61 14.89 13.27
N GLN A 114 -11.90 13.89 12.44
CA GLN A 114 -13.00 13.95 11.46
C GLN A 114 -14.37 14.10 12.13
N VAL A 115 -14.57 13.46 13.30
CA VAL A 115 -15.86 13.47 14.01
C VAL A 115 -15.89 14.42 15.20
N GLY A 116 -14.82 15.16 15.44
CA GLY A 116 -14.70 16.10 16.56
C GLY A 116 -14.81 15.39 17.92
N SER A 117 -14.08 14.29 18.12
CA SER A 117 -14.08 13.49 19.33
C SER A 117 -12.66 13.27 19.84
N ASP A 118 -12.50 13.21 21.15
CA ASP A 118 -11.21 12.91 21.82
C ASP A 118 -11.06 11.43 22.18
N SER A 119 -12.09 10.61 21.91
CA SER A 119 -12.17 9.22 22.36
C SER A 119 -12.68 8.29 21.25
N HIS A 120 -11.96 7.17 21.02
CA HIS A 120 -12.45 6.09 20.17
C HIS A 120 -13.74 5.46 20.74
N ALA A 121 -13.85 5.33 22.06
CA ALA A 121 -15.02 4.76 22.71
C ALA A 121 -16.28 5.58 22.40
N ASP A 122 -16.22 6.90 22.55
CA ASP A 122 -17.35 7.78 22.25
C ASP A 122 -17.67 7.82 20.75
N THR A 123 -16.64 7.79 19.92
CA THR A 123 -16.79 7.74 18.47
C THR A 123 -17.51 6.48 18.03
N PHE A 124 -17.06 5.33 18.49
CA PHE A 124 -17.63 4.04 18.11
C PHE A 124 -18.98 3.76 18.79
N ALA A 125 -19.23 4.32 19.98
CA ALA A 125 -20.54 4.24 20.62
C ALA A 125 -21.68 4.78 19.74
N ARG A 126 -21.40 5.73 18.85
CA ARG A 126 -22.37 6.24 17.86
C ARG A 126 -22.80 5.19 16.84
N CYS A 127 -22.01 4.11 16.69
CA CYS A 127 -22.25 3.03 15.74
C CYS A 127 -22.91 1.78 16.36
N LYS A 128 -23.41 1.83 17.62
CA LYS A 128 -24.04 0.69 18.32
C LYS A 128 -25.21 0.05 17.58
N HIS A 129 -25.88 0.81 16.71
CA HIS A 129 -26.98 0.34 15.88
C HIS A 129 -26.53 -0.45 14.65
N GLN A 130 -25.23 -0.48 14.37
CA GLN A 130 -24.62 -1.18 13.23
C GLN A 130 -24.02 -2.52 13.67
N LYS A 131 -23.81 -3.40 12.70
CA LYS A 131 -23.09 -4.67 12.85
C LYS A 131 -21.85 -4.65 11.97
N TYR A 132 -20.74 -5.03 12.53
CA TYR A 132 -19.45 -5.07 11.81
C TYR A 132 -18.96 -6.50 11.67
N LEU A 133 -18.45 -6.79 10.48
CA LEU A 133 -17.69 -8.00 10.20
C LEU A 133 -16.29 -7.59 9.75
N VAL A 134 -15.30 -7.89 10.55
CA VAL A 134 -13.91 -7.52 10.31
C VAL A 134 -13.13 -8.77 9.91
N PHE A 135 -12.51 -8.72 8.74
CA PHE A 135 -11.58 -9.76 8.28
C PHE A 135 -10.14 -9.30 8.46
N SER A 136 -9.29 -10.20 8.93
CA SER A 136 -7.84 -10.02 8.82
C SER A 136 -7.23 -11.19 8.06
N ILE A 137 -6.11 -10.94 7.39
CA ILE A 137 -5.37 -11.96 6.66
C ILE A 137 -4.07 -12.20 7.42
N SER A 138 -3.78 -13.48 7.76
CA SER A 138 -2.66 -13.82 8.65
C SER A 138 -1.28 -13.38 8.13
N SER A 139 -1.11 -13.23 6.82
CA SER A 139 0.13 -12.79 6.17
C SER A 139 0.09 -11.32 5.68
N ASP A 140 -0.92 -10.55 6.09
CA ASP A 140 -1.06 -9.15 5.67
C ASP A 140 -0.04 -8.27 6.38
N VAL A 141 0.80 -7.59 5.60
CA VAL A 141 1.78 -6.61 6.07
C VAL A 141 1.45 -5.19 5.59
N CYS A 142 0.32 -5.01 4.92
CA CYS A 142 -0.27 -3.71 4.61
C CYS A 142 -1.15 -3.24 5.76
N PHE A 143 -2.08 -4.09 6.19
CA PHE A 143 -2.94 -3.90 7.36
C PHE A 143 -2.73 -5.05 8.34
N TYR A 144 -1.81 -4.87 9.27
CA TYR A 144 -1.38 -5.91 10.19
C TYR A 144 -2.55 -6.52 10.99
N PRO A 145 -2.59 -7.85 11.19
CA PRO A 145 -3.61 -8.51 11.99
C PRO A 145 -3.78 -7.94 13.39
N ASP A 146 -2.70 -7.47 14.02
CA ASP A 146 -2.75 -6.85 15.34
C ASP A 146 -3.54 -5.54 15.35
N GLN A 147 -3.41 -4.73 14.30
CA GLN A 147 -4.18 -3.50 14.14
C GLN A 147 -5.67 -3.81 13.95
N GLN A 148 -6.00 -4.86 13.21
CA GLN A 148 -7.38 -5.30 13.04
C GLN A 148 -7.97 -5.81 14.36
N ARG A 149 -7.20 -6.55 15.16
CA ARG A 149 -7.62 -6.98 16.50
C ARG A 149 -7.86 -5.79 17.44
N GLN A 150 -6.96 -4.79 17.39
CA GLN A 150 -7.13 -3.56 18.18
C GLN A 150 -8.41 -2.82 17.81
N LEU A 151 -8.70 -2.67 16.51
CA LEU A 151 -9.95 -2.06 16.04
C LEU A 151 -11.17 -2.83 16.55
N VAL A 152 -11.16 -4.16 16.45
CA VAL A 152 -12.25 -5.02 16.93
C VAL A 152 -12.46 -4.85 18.43
N SER A 153 -11.38 -4.87 19.23
CA SER A 153 -11.48 -4.64 20.68
C SER A 153 -12.12 -3.27 20.99
N GLN A 154 -11.66 -2.22 20.34
CA GLN A 154 -12.22 -0.86 20.54
C GLN A 154 -13.71 -0.77 20.16
N LEU A 155 -14.14 -1.44 19.10
CA LEU A 155 -15.55 -1.51 18.69
C LEU A 155 -16.38 -2.27 19.74
N GLN A 156 -15.90 -3.43 20.21
CA GLN A 156 -16.58 -4.26 21.20
C GLN A 156 -16.67 -3.55 22.55
N ASP A 157 -15.60 -2.90 23.00
CA ASP A 157 -15.55 -2.12 24.24
C ASP A 157 -16.53 -0.95 24.20
N ALA A 158 -16.77 -0.37 23.02
CA ALA A 158 -17.79 0.65 22.80
C ALA A 158 -19.22 0.08 22.67
N GLY A 159 -19.42 -1.23 22.81
CA GLY A 159 -20.72 -1.90 22.74
C GLY A 159 -21.25 -2.10 21.31
N VAL A 160 -20.38 -2.09 20.31
CA VAL A 160 -20.75 -2.35 18.91
C VAL A 160 -20.73 -3.85 18.63
N ASN A 161 -21.77 -4.36 17.98
CA ASN A 161 -21.83 -5.78 17.58
C ASN A 161 -20.81 -6.04 16.48
N THR A 162 -19.70 -6.68 16.84
CA THR A 162 -18.57 -6.91 15.95
C THR A 162 -18.15 -8.38 15.93
N MET A 163 -18.09 -8.96 14.75
CA MET A 163 -17.52 -10.29 14.49
C MET A 163 -16.15 -10.14 13.85
N TYR A 164 -15.19 -10.96 14.28
CA TYR A 164 -13.83 -10.98 13.74
C TYR A 164 -13.49 -12.35 13.16
N ILE A 165 -12.96 -12.36 11.95
CA ILE A 165 -12.55 -13.58 11.25
C ILE A 165 -11.11 -13.41 10.74
N THR A 166 -10.25 -14.37 11.09
CA THR A 166 -8.90 -14.45 10.50
C THR A 166 -8.91 -15.40 9.31
N VAL A 167 -8.54 -14.88 8.15
CA VAL A 167 -8.31 -15.68 6.94
C VAL A 167 -6.85 -16.13 6.96
N HIS A 168 -6.64 -17.44 7.05
CA HIS A 168 -5.31 -18.02 6.97
C HIS A 168 -4.89 -18.16 5.50
N SER A 169 -4.01 -17.29 5.06
CA SER A 169 -3.48 -17.24 3.70
C SER A 169 -2.02 -16.81 3.70
N GLU A 170 -1.26 -17.35 2.74
CA GLU A 170 0.14 -16.98 2.52
C GLU A 170 0.32 -15.95 1.37
N LYS A 171 -0.79 -15.42 0.82
CA LYS A 171 -0.73 -14.54 -0.36
C LYS A 171 -0.49 -13.06 -0.02
N GLY A 172 -0.65 -12.63 1.24
CA GLY A 172 -0.57 -11.23 1.67
C GLY A 172 -1.93 -10.53 1.62
N HIS A 173 -1.91 -9.21 1.62
CA HIS A 173 -3.13 -8.37 1.61
C HIS A 173 -4.08 -8.74 0.45
N ASP A 174 -3.56 -8.97 -0.74
CA ASP A 174 -4.35 -9.30 -1.94
C ASP A 174 -4.92 -10.75 -1.93
N SER A 175 -5.05 -11.38 -0.77
CA SER A 175 -5.57 -12.76 -0.64
C SER A 175 -7.04 -12.91 -1.03
N PHE A 176 -7.75 -11.80 -1.16
CA PHE A 176 -9.15 -11.76 -1.59
C PHE A 176 -9.32 -11.75 -3.12
N LEU A 177 -8.22 -11.65 -3.88
CA LEU A 177 -8.19 -11.64 -5.35
C LEU A 177 -7.99 -13.02 -5.98
#